data_08973738fe64e144936a55acaa253c3e
#
_entry.id   08973738fe64e144936a55acaa253c3e
#
_cell.length_a   1.000
_cell.length_b   1.000
_cell.length_c   1.000
_cell.angle_alpha   90.00
_cell.angle_beta   90.00
_cell.angle_gamma   90.00
#
_symmetry.space_group_name_H-M   'P 1'
#
loop_
_entity.id
_entity.type
_entity.pdbx_description
1 polymer ?
#
loop_
_entity_poly.entity_id
_entity_poly.type
_entity_poly.pdbx_seq_one_letter_code
_entity_poly.pdbx_strand_id
1 'polypeptide(L)'
;MKNIFVEDLGNGVILEMAAIPGGTFIMGSPPEELGHQKYESPQHSVTVQPFFMGKYQVTQAQWRFVAQLAQVNRELEQDPSNFKGDNRPVEQVSWYDAVEFCDRLSNHTKEQYRLPSEAEWEYTCRAGTTTPFYCGETISTDLANYDGNYTYGGGAKGVYRKETTEVGRFGVANNFGLYDMHGNVWEWCQDDWHNNYEGAPTDGSAWLSNKKDSNRRLLRGGSWYFSPGNCRSASRNNSTLDHNDNLIGFRVVCSGAART
;
A
#
# COMPACT_ATOMS: atom_id res chain seq x y z
N MET A 1 5.10 -15.54 17.59
CA MET A 1 6.04 -14.91 16.63
C MET A 1 5.26 -14.60 15.37
N LYS A 2 5.36 -13.41 14.81
CA LYS A 2 4.72 -13.09 13.53
C LYS A 2 5.47 -13.88 12.46
N ASN A 3 4.76 -14.73 11.69
CA ASN A 3 5.39 -15.50 10.63
C ASN A 3 5.79 -14.55 9.50
N ILE A 4 7.07 -14.31 9.36
CA ILE A 4 7.66 -13.56 8.24
C ILE A 4 8.31 -14.57 7.31
N PHE A 5 7.96 -14.50 6.06
CA PHE A 5 8.65 -15.18 4.97
C PHE A 5 9.68 -14.22 4.37
N VAL A 6 10.87 -14.69 4.09
CA VAL A 6 11.95 -13.91 3.48
C VAL A 6 12.23 -14.47 2.10
N GLU A 7 12.00 -13.65 1.08
CA GLU A 7 12.42 -13.92 -0.29
C GLU A 7 13.82 -13.32 -0.49
N ASP A 8 14.80 -14.17 -0.76
CA ASP A 8 16.15 -13.73 -1.15
C ASP A 8 16.17 -13.50 -2.66
N LEU A 9 16.21 -12.24 -3.05
CA LEU A 9 16.25 -11.85 -4.47
C LEU A 9 17.65 -12.05 -5.08
N GLY A 10 18.69 -12.15 -4.25
CA GLY A 10 20.09 -12.22 -4.64
C GLY A 10 20.84 -10.91 -4.36
N ASN A 11 22.18 -10.99 -4.38
CA ASN A 11 23.08 -9.86 -4.13
C ASN A 11 22.84 -9.14 -2.79
N GLY A 12 22.32 -9.84 -1.78
CA GLY A 12 21.98 -9.27 -0.48
C GLY A 12 20.68 -8.46 -0.44
N VAL A 13 19.93 -8.45 -1.52
CA VAL A 13 18.60 -7.81 -1.58
C VAL A 13 17.55 -8.82 -1.12
N ILE A 14 16.81 -8.50 -0.07
CA ILE A 14 15.76 -9.34 0.48
C ILE A 14 14.39 -8.64 0.39
N LEU A 15 13.33 -9.44 0.30
CA LEU A 15 11.94 -8.99 0.40
C LEU A 15 11.27 -9.73 1.57
N GLU A 16 10.97 -8.99 2.63
CA GLU A 16 10.29 -9.54 3.81
C GLU A 16 8.77 -9.48 3.60
N MET A 17 8.12 -10.63 3.74
CA MET A 17 6.67 -10.79 3.56
C MET A 17 6.03 -11.20 4.89
N ALA A 18 5.06 -10.43 5.36
CA ALA A 18 4.27 -10.77 6.54
C ALA A 18 3.14 -11.73 6.15
N ALA A 19 2.97 -12.81 6.91
CA ALA A 19 1.82 -13.69 6.77
C ALA A 19 0.57 -13.02 7.32
N ILE A 20 -0.40 -12.79 6.46
CA ILE A 20 -1.67 -12.17 6.80
C ILE A 20 -2.72 -13.26 7.00
N PRO A 21 -3.31 -13.38 8.20
CA PRO A 21 -4.39 -14.31 8.43
C PRO A 21 -5.63 -13.88 7.64
N GLY A 22 -6.38 -14.84 7.14
CA GLY A 22 -7.70 -14.54 6.60
C GLY A 22 -8.64 -14.05 7.70
N GLY A 23 -9.67 -13.30 7.32
CA GLY A 23 -10.64 -12.78 8.26
C GLY A 23 -11.67 -11.88 7.63
N THR A 24 -12.63 -11.45 8.43
CA THR A 24 -13.71 -10.56 8.01
C THR A 24 -13.57 -9.22 8.73
N PHE A 25 -13.76 -8.13 8.00
CA PHE A 25 -13.71 -6.76 8.54
C PHE A 25 -14.78 -5.88 7.91
N ILE A 26 -15.00 -4.71 8.48
CA ILE A 26 -15.86 -3.68 7.89
C ILE A 26 -14.96 -2.71 7.11
N MET A 27 -15.14 -2.67 5.80
CA MET A 27 -14.43 -1.80 4.87
C MET A 27 -15.15 -0.46 4.73
N GLY A 28 -14.38 0.61 4.60
CA GLY A 28 -14.89 1.98 4.53
C GLY A 28 -14.92 2.68 5.89
N SER A 29 -15.44 3.89 5.92
CA SER A 29 -15.58 4.69 7.15
C SER A 29 -17.03 5.05 7.44
N PRO A 30 -17.42 5.20 8.72
CA PRO A 30 -18.73 5.68 9.09
C PRO A 30 -18.83 7.19 8.80
N PRO A 31 -20.06 7.74 8.56
CA PRO A 31 -20.24 9.16 8.25
C PRO A 31 -19.70 10.13 9.32
N GLU A 32 -19.58 9.67 10.56
CA GLU A 32 -19.10 10.44 11.71
C GLU A 32 -17.56 10.50 11.80
N GLU A 33 -16.84 9.67 11.04
CA GLU A 33 -15.38 9.72 11.04
C GLU A 33 -14.89 11.04 10.45
N LEU A 34 -14.05 11.74 11.19
CA LEU A 34 -13.50 13.01 10.73
C LEU A 34 -12.77 12.83 9.39
N GLY A 35 -13.17 13.63 8.40
CA GLY A 35 -12.63 13.55 7.05
C GLY A 35 -13.25 12.45 6.17
N HIS A 36 -14.33 11.79 6.65
CA HIS A 36 -15.13 10.86 5.83
C HIS A 36 -15.51 11.47 4.47
N GLN A 37 -15.41 10.65 3.44
CA GLN A 37 -15.81 11.01 2.08
C GLN A 37 -16.88 10.04 1.57
N LYS A 38 -17.82 10.53 0.75
CA LYS A 38 -18.92 9.70 0.21
C LYS A 38 -18.43 8.46 -0.54
N TYR A 39 -17.25 8.52 -1.15
CA TYR A 39 -16.68 7.38 -1.86
C TYR A 39 -16.08 6.31 -0.91
N GLU A 40 -16.07 6.55 0.40
CA GLU A 40 -15.70 5.58 1.45
C GLU A 40 -16.95 4.82 1.97
N SER A 41 -18.11 5.04 1.35
CA SER A 41 -19.43 4.49 1.73
C SER A 41 -20.06 3.68 0.59
N PRO A 42 -21.03 2.79 0.92
CA PRO A 42 -21.43 2.38 2.26
C PRO A 42 -20.37 1.49 2.90
N GLN A 43 -20.26 1.53 4.25
CA GLN A 43 -19.49 0.49 4.95
C GLN A 43 -20.10 -0.88 4.65
N HIS A 44 -19.26 -1.87 4.41
CA HIS A 44 -19.72 -3.23 4.09
C HIS A 44 -18.74 -4.28 4.64
N SER A 45 -19.25 -5.46 4.86
CA SER A 45 -18.45 -6.59 5.36
C SER A 45 -17.70 -7.24 4.22
N VAL A 46 -16.38 -7.43 4.39
CA VAL A 46 -15.52 -8.11 3.41
C VAL A 46 -14.75 -9.23 4.10
N THR A 47 -14.70 -10.40 3.47
CA THR A 47 -13.91 -11.55 3.93
C THR A 47 -12.68 -11.71 3.04
N VAL A 48 -11.49 -11.62 3.65
CA VAL A 48 -10.21 -11.75 2.96
C VAL A 48 -9.63 -13.13 3.24
N GLN A 49 -9.12 -13.82 2.20
CA GLN A 49 -8.41 -15.09 2.35
C GLN A 49 -7.00 -14.87 2.90
N PRO A 50 -6.34 -15.88 3.50
CA PRO A 50 -4.94 -15.76 3.93
C PRO A 50 -4.01 -15.51 2.73
N PHE A 51 -3.02 -14.61 2.91
CA PHE A 51 -2.01 -14.27 1.91
C PHE A 51 -0.74 -13.73 2.57
N PHE A 52 0.27 -13.39 1.78
CA PHE A 52 1.46 -12.69 2.24
C PHE A 52 1.48 -11.27 1.68
N MET A 53 1.88 -10.30 2.50
CA MET A 53 2.05 -8.91 2.07
C MET A 53 3.46 -8.41 2.39
N GLY A 54 4.04 -7.62 1.50
CA GLY A 54 5.31 -6.95 1.74
C GLY A 54 5.26 -6.18 3.06
N LYS A 55 6.17 -6.50 3.96
CA LYS A 55 6.29 -5.87 5.29
C LYS A 55 6.42 -4.37 5.19
N TYR A 56 7.05 -3.90 4.12
CA TYR A 56 7.29 -2.52 3.76
C TYR A 56 6.78 -2.21 2.35
N GLN A 57 6.71 -0.94 2.02
CA GLN A 57 6.66 -0.45 0.65
C GLN A 57 7.89 -0.97 -0.11
N VAL A 58 7.77 -1.28 -1.40
CA VAL A 58 8.91 -1.75 -2.22
C VAL A 58 10.02 -0.71 -2.18
N THR A 59 11.23 -1.15 -1.81
CA THR A 59 12.39 -0.25 -1.70
C THR A 59 13.09 -0.04 -3.04
N GLN A 60 13.89 1.03 -3.14
CA GLN A 60 14.67 1.31 -4.34
C GLN A 60 15.71 0.23 -4.63
N ALA A 61 16.29 -0.43 -3.61
CA ALA A 61 17.19 -1.57 -3.81
C ALA A 61 16.45 -2.76 -4.44
N GLN A 62 15.26 -3.10 -3.94
CA GLN A 62 14.41 -4.16 -4.50
C GLN A 62 13.97 -3.81 -5.93
N TRP A 63 13.57 -2.57 -6.16
CA TRP A 63 13.21 -2.10 -7.49
C TRP A 63 14.35 -2.27 -8.50
N ARG A 64 15.54 -1.75 -8.20
CA ARG A 64 16.72 -1.87 -9.10
C ARG A 64 17.07 -3.31 -9.41
N PHE A 65 16.96 -4.20 -8.42
CA PHE A 65 17.19 -5.63 -8.67
C PHE A 65 16.20 -6.17 -9.69
N VAL A 66 14.90 -5.96 -9.47
CA VAL A 66 13.84 -6.50 -10.33
C VAL A 66 13.83 -5.83 -11.70
N ALA A 67 14.14 -4.53 -11.79
CA ALA A 67 14.22 -3.80 -13.05
C ALA A 67 15.30 -4.34 -14.01
N GLN A 68 16.32 -5.05 -13.49
CA GLN A 68 17.36 -5.71 -14.30
C GLN A 68 16.96 -7.12 -14.77
N LEU A 69 15.89 -7.70 -14.25
CA LEU A 69 15.39 -9.01 -14.69
C LEU A 69 14.79 -8.90 -16.09
N ALA A 70 14.62 -10.08 -16.73
CA ALA A 70 14.03 -10.14 -18.06
C ALA A 70 12.66 -9.46 -18.10
N GLN A 71 12.49 -8.56 -19.05
CA GLN A 71 11.24 -7.86 -19.34
C GLN A 71 10.13 -8.86 -19.66
N VAL A 72 8.92 -8.56 -19.18
CA VAL A 72 7.69 -9.32 -19.51
C VAL A 72 6.85 -8.52 -20.50
N ASN A 73 6.39 -7.33 -20.13
CA ASN A 73 5.50 -6.51 -20.94
C ASN A 73 6.13 -5.18 -21.35
N ARG A 74 6.92 -4.55 -20.48
CA ARG A 74 7.48 -3.22 -20.72
C ARG A 74 8.85 -3.05 -20.08
N GLU A 75 9.62 -2.09 -20.59
CA GLU A 75 10.87 -1.66 -19.99
C GLU A 75 10.60 -0.90 -18.68
N LEU A 76 11.47 -1.10 -17.69
CA LEU A 76 11.46 -0.36 -16.42
C LEU A 76 12.70 0.52 -16.34
N GLU A 77 12.51 1.80 -15.97
CA GLU A 77 13.61 2.66 -15.58
C GLU A 77 14.25 2.09 -14.31
N GLN A 78 15.58 1.99 -14.29
CA GLN A 78 16.28 1.33 -13.17
C GLN A 78 16.32 2.15 -11.89
N ASP A 79 16.27 3.47 -12.00
CA ASP A 79 16.39 4.38 -10.84
C ASP A 79 15.43 5.58 -10.96
N PRO A 80 14.10 5.37 -10.98
CA PRO A 80 13.12 6.41 -11.28
C PRO A 80 12.96 7.42 -10.15
N SER A 81 13.21 7.03 -8.89
CA SER A 81 12.85 7.80 -7.70
C SER A 81 13.53 9.16 -7.64
N ASN A 82 12.80 10.18 -7.17
CA ASN A 82 13.33 11.52 -6.93
C ASN A 82 14.19 11.56 -5.65
N PHE A 83 13.72 10.97 -4.57
CA PHE A 83 14.44 10.94 -3.28
C PHE A 83 15.26 9.67 -3.19
N LYS A 84 16.57 9.78 -3.38
CA LYS A 84 17.48 8.62 -3.49
C LYS A 84 17.80 7.99 -2.13
N GLY A 85 17.89 6.66 -2.13
CA GLY A 85 18.31 5.85 -0.97
C GLY A 85 17.83 4.40 -1.08
N ASP A 86 18.70 3.44 -0.86
CA ASP A 86 18.42 2.00 -1.04
C ASP A 86 17.20 1.52 -0.25
N ASN A 87 17.05 2.03 0.97
CA ASN A 87 15.98 1.67 1.89
C ASN A 87 14.78 2.63 1.83
N ARG A 88 14.78 3.65 0.98
CA ARG A 88 13.60 4.47 0.74
C ARG A 88 12.62 3.71 -0.16
N PRO A 89 11.30 4.00 -0.08
CA PRO A 89 10.38 3.41 -1.04
C PRO A 89 10.74 3.86 -2.46
N VAL A 90 10.52 3.00 -3.43
CA VAL A 90 10.50 3.44 -4.83
C VAL A 90 9.30 4.35 -5.04
N GLU A 91 9.51 5.45 -5.74
CA GLU A 91 8.46 6.37 -6.18
C GLU A 91 8.73 6.83 -7.62
N GLN A 92 7.84 7.61 -8.21
CA GLN A 92 7.81 7.94 -9.63
C GLN A 92 7.63 6.69 -10.52
N VAL A 93 6.77 5.79 -10.08
CA VAL A 93 6.41 4.57 -10.81
C VAL A 93 4.91 4.58 -11.11
N SER A 94 4.55 4.29 -12.34
CA SER A 94 3.17 4.18 -12.78
C SER A 94 2.55 2.86 -12.30
N TRP A 95 1.23 2.72 -12.45
CA TRP A 95 0.55 1.45 -12.17
C TRP A 95 1.07 0.33 -13.06
N TYR A 96 1.32 0.62 -14.33
CA TYR A 96 1.89 -0.35 -15.27
C TYR A 96 3.30 -0.77 -14.89
N ASP A 97 4.13 0.13 -14.36
CA ASP A 97 5.48 -0.20 -13.91
C ASP A 97 5.45 -1.10 -12.67
N ALA A 98 4.51 -0.83 -11.76
CA ALA A 98 4.30 -1.65 -10.57
C ALA A 98 3.79 -3.07 -10.94
N VAL A 99 2.93 -3.20 -11.94
CA VAL A 99 2.49 -4.51 -12.47
C VAL A 99 3.65 -5.24 -13.13
N GLU A 100 4.42 -4.58 -13.99
CA GLU A 100 5.61 -5.18 -14.62
C GLU A 100 6.63 -5.66 -13.57
N PHE A 101 6.83 -4.87 -12.49
CA PHE A 101 7.66 -5.31 -11.37
C PHE A 101 7.14 -6.63 -10.78
N CYS A 102 5.84 -6.75 -10.53
CA CYS A 102 5.23 -7.96 -9.99
C CYS A 102 5.40 -9.15 -10.95
N ASP A 103 5.24 -8.94 -12.25
CA ASP A 103 5.38 -9.98 -13.28
C ASP A 103 6.82 -10.49 -13.36
N ARG A 104 7.82 -9.58 -13.36
CA ARG A 104 9.24 -9.97 -13.34
C ARG A 104 9.61 -10.71 -12.07
N LEU A 105 9.16 -10.19 -10.91
CA LEU A 105 9.40 -10.83 -9.63
C LEU A 105 8.80 -12.24 -9.59
N SER A 106 7.57 -12.41 -10.10
CA SER A 106 6.90 -13.70 -10.20
C SER A 106 7.67 -14.69 -11.07
N ASN A 107 8.17 -14.22 -12.22
CA ASN A 107 8.97 -15.06 -13.11
C ASN A 107 10.30 -15.46 -12.50
N HIS A 108 10.91 -14.60 -11.67
CA HIS A 108 12.17 -14.87 -11.00
C HIS A 108 12.00 -15.89 -9.87
N THR A 109 11.03 -15.67 -8.99
CA THR A 109 10.83 -16.46 -7.77
C THR A 109 10.00 -17.72 -7.98
N LYS A 110 9.22 -17.82 -9.07
CA LYS A 110 8.19 -18.83 -9.37
C LYS A 110 6.97 -18.79 -8.43
N GLU A 111 6.82 -17.69 -7.71
CA GLU A 111 5.65 -17.37 -6.88
C GLU A 111 4.77 -16.33 -7.59
N GLN A 112 3.50 -16.20 -7.20
CA GLN A 112 2.59 -15.24 -7.81
C GLN A 112 2.55 -13.94 -7.02
N TYR A 113 3.36 -12.97 -7.42
CA TYR A 113 3.32 -11.61 -6.89
C TYR A 113 2.39 -10.72 -7.69
N ARG A 114 1.68 -9.85 -7.00
CA ARG A 114 0.76 -8.86 -7.59
C ARG A 114 0.61 -7.64 -6.68
N LEU A 115 -0.04 -6.61 -7.17
CA LEU A 115 -0.54 -5.53 -6.33
C LEU A 115 -1.65 -6.06 -5.40
N PRO A 116 -1.83 -5.50 -4.19
CA PRO A 116 -2.97 -5.83 -3.33
C PRO A 116 -4.28 -5.39 -3.99
N SER A 117 -5.38 -6.08 -3.69
CA SER A 117 -6.69 -5.49 -3.85
C SER A 117 -6.88 -4.35 -2.84
N GLU A 118 -7.80 -3.43 -3.09
CA GLU A 118 -8.14 -2.36 -2.15
C GLU A 118 -8.60 -2.94 -0.80
N ALA A 119 -9.38 -4.01 -0.84
CA ALA A 119 -9.87 -4.70 0.35
C ALA A 119 -8.73 -5.35 1.15
N GLU A 120 -7.80 -6.03 0.48
CA GLU A 120 -6.60 -6.59 1.13
C GLU A 120 -5.76 -5.48 1.78
N TRP A 121 -5.60 -4.35 1.08
CA TRP A 121 -4.83 -3.21 1.60
C TRP A 121 -5.49 -2.63 2.86
N GLU A 122 -6.81 -2.34 2.86
CA GLU A 122 -7.49 -1.77 4.03
C GLU A 122 -7.57 -2.76 5.20
N TYR A 123 -7.85 -4.05 4.93
CA TYR A 123 -7.82 -5.10 5.94
C TYR A 123 -6.48 -5.14 6.67
N THR A 124 -5.40 -5.11 5.91
CA THR A 124 -4.05 -5.17 6.47
C THR A 124 -3.62 -3.87 7.15
N CYS A 125 -4.06 -2.72 6.64
CA CYS A 125 -3.83 -1.44 7.29
C CYS A 125 -4.49 -1.39 8.67
N ARG A 126 -5.77 -1.79 8.76
CA ARG A 126 -6.50 -1.83 10.03
C ARG A 126 -5.96 -2.88 10.99
N ALA A 127 -5.55 -4.04 10.52
CA ALA A 127 -5.01 -5.13 11.33
C ALA A 127 -5.83 -5.40 12.61
N GLY A 128 -7.17 -5.42 12.47
CA GLY A 128 -8.13 -5.66 13.52
C GLY A 128 -8.65 -4.41 14.26
N THR A 129 -8.20 -3.21 13.89
CA THR A 129 -8.75 -1.95 14.46
C THR A 129 -9.92 -1.41 13.65
N THR A 130 -10.76 -0.59 14.28
CA THR A 130 -11.86 0.15 13.64
C THR A 130 -11.63 1.65 13.64
N THR A 131 -10.57 2.12 14.28
CA THR A 131 -10.15 3.52 14.37
C THR A 131 -9.62 4.05 13.02
N PRO A 132 -9.55 5.37 12.82
CA PRO A 132 -9.02 5.98 11.61
C PRO A 132 -7.59 5.53 11.26
N PHE A 133 -6.76 5.27 12.28
CA PHE A 133 -5.40 4.74 12.14
C PHE A 133 -5.24 3.47 12.96
N TYR A 134 -4.34 2.56 12.57
CA TYR A 134 -4.09 1.36 13.38
C TYR A 134 -3.54 1.68 14.77
N CYS A 135 -2.98 2.87 14.97
CA CYS A 135 -2.46 3.34 16.25
C CYS A 135 -3.51 4.10 17.10
N GLY A 136 -4.74 4.29 16.61
CA GLY A 136 -5.84 4.90 17.35
C GLY A 136 -6.57 6.02 16.61
N GLU A 137 -7.19 6.93 17.39
CA GLU A 137 -8.02 8.02 16.86
C GLU A 137 -7.23 9.17 16.22
N THR A 138 -5.95 9.28 16.53
CA THR A 138 -5.04 10.30 15.99
C THR A 138 -3.71 9.67 15.60
N ILE A 139 -2.90 10.43 14.87
CA ILE A 139 -1.56 10.02 14.46
C ILE A 139 -0.58 11.17 14.66
N SER A 140 0.69 10.87 14.92
CA SER A 140 1.77 11.84 15.04
C SER A 140 2.89 11.57 14.03
N THR A 141 3.70 12.58 13.76
CA THR A 141 4.87 12.45 12.87
C THR A 141 6.02 11.63 13.47
N ASP A 142 5.88 11.16 14.70
CA ASP A 142 6.78 10.17 15.32
C ASP A 142 6.41 8.74 14.94
N LEU A 143 5.21 8.53 14.38
CA LEU A 143 4.68 7.24 13.98
C LEU A 143 4.61 7.07 12.45
N ALA A 144 4.55 8.20 11.70
CA ALA A 144 4.34 8.18 10.26
C ALA A 144 4.94 9.40 9.56
N ASN A 145 5.11 9.32 8.24
CA ASN A 145 5.63 10.40 7.42
C ASN A 145 4.51 11.04 6.59
N TYR A 146 4.05 12.21 7.03
CA TYR A 146 3.03 13.03 6.38
C TYR A 146 3.33 14.53 6.59
N ASP A 147 2.54 15.44 6.05
CA ASP A 147 2.70 16.88 6.32
C ASP A 147 2.28 17.22 7.76
N GLY A 148 3.26 17.28 8.66
CA GLY A 148 3.10 17.56 10.08
C GLY A 148 2.65 19.00 10.40
N ASN A 149 2.50 19.90 9.42
CA ASN A 149 1.88 21.21 9.63
C ASN A 149 0.38 21.11 9.91
N TYR A 150 -0.24 19.97 9.55
CA TYR A 150 -1.66 19.68 9.77
C TYR A 150 -1.83 18.64 10.88
N THR A 151 -3.00 18.68 11.52
CA THR A 151 -3.39 17.75 12.58
C THR A 151 -4.64 16.97 12.16
N TYR A 152 -4.88 15.85 12.84
CA TYR A 152 -6.13 15.10 12.72
C TYR A 152 -6.76 14.98 14.11
N GLY A 153 -8.05 15.38 14.23
CA GLY A 153 -8.75 15.38 15.51
C GLY A 153 -8.02 16.22 16.56
N GLY A 154 -7.81 15.63 17.73
CA GLY A 154 -7.06 16.24 18.83
C GLY A 154 -5.54 16.08 18.77
N GLY A 155 -4.99 15.63 17.63
CA GLY A 155 -3.55 15.42 17.47
C GLY A 155 -2.73 16.72 17.45
N ALA A 156 -1.45 16.63 17.76
CA ALA A 156 -0.53 17.74 17.70
C ALA A 156 0.11 17.91 16.31
N LYS A 157 0.55 19.13 15.99
CA LYS A 157 1.44 19.37 14.86
C LYS A 157 2.80 18.72 15.09
N GLY A 158 3.47 18.37 14.02
CA GLY A 158 4.76 17.71 14.05
C GLY A 158 5.69 18.15 12.91
N VAL A 159 6.60 17.29 12.53
CA VAL A 159 7.62 17.58 11.51
C VAL A 159 7.08 17.33 10.11
N TYR A 160 7.15 18.32 9.25
CA TYR A 160 6.98 18.17 7.80
C TYR A 160 8.35 17.93 7.15
N ARG A 161 8.65 16.69 6.76
CA ARG A 161 9.98 16.29 6.25
C ARG A 161 10.22 16.68 4.81
N LYS A 162 9.16 16.87 4.01
CA LYS A 162 9.18 17.28 2.59
C LYS A 162 9.87 16.28 1.66
N GLU A 163 9.99 15.04 2.10
CA GLU A 163 10.62 13.93 1.37
C GLU A 163 10.12 12.59 1.91
N THR A 164 10.35 11.51 1.19
CA THR A 164 10.15 10.15 1.71
C THR A 164 11.13 9.86 2.84
N THR A 165 10.83 8.86 3.67
CA THR A 165 11.76 8.32 4.66
C THR A 165 12.13 6.89 4.28
N GLU A 166 13.22 6.37 4.83
CA GLU A 166 13.49 4.93 4.77
C GLU A 166 12.30 4.16 5.35
N VAL A 167 11.98 3.03 4.74
CA VAL A 167 10.88 2.18 5.19
C VAL A 167 11.15 1.66 6.61
N GLY A 168 10.09 1.58 7.42
CA GLY A 168 10.20 1.14 8.82
C GLY A 168 10.94 2.10 9.75
N ARG A 169 11.26 3.32 9.31
CA ARG A 169 12.02 4.33 10.08
C ARG A 169 11.48 4.55 11.50
N PHE A 170 10.17 4.51 11.66
CA PHE A 170 9.53 4.81 12.94
C PHE A 170 9.50 3.62 13.92
N GLY A 171 9.89 2.42 13.47
CA GLY A 171 9.96 1.24 14.31
C GLY A 171 8.61 0.71 14.81
N VAL A 172 7.50 1.27 14.34
CA VAL A 172 6.14 0.92 14.78
C VAL A 172 5.42 0.16 13.67
N ALA A 173 5.12 -1.11 13.92
CA ALA A 173 4.34 -1.95 13.04
C ALA A 173 2.91 -2.08 13.57
N ASN A 174 1.96 -2.31 12.67
CA ASN A 174 0.61 -2.69 13.07
C ASN A 174 0.56 -4.15 13.61
N ASN A 175 -0.63 -4.62 13.99
CA ASN A 175 -0.79 -5.96 14.58
C ASN A 175 -0.40 -7.11 13.62
N PHE A 176 -0.40 -6.89 12.30
CA PHE A 176 0.07 -7.87 11.32
C PHE A 176 1.58 -7.77 11.03
N GLY A 177 2.27 -6.78 11.58
CA GLY A 177 3.70 -6.59 11.40
C GLY A 177 4.07 -5.76 10.20
N LEU A 178 3.12 -5.01 9.64
CA LEU A 178 3.32 -4.12 8.50
C LEU A 178 3.69 -2.71 8.98
N TYR A 179 4.58 -2.06 8.26
CA TYR A 179 5.08 -0.72 8.50
C TYR A 179 4.60 0.25 7.44
N ASP A 180 4.62 1.54 7.77
CA ASP A 180 4.34 2.65 6.86
C ASP A 180 2.97 2.58 6.16
N MET A 181 1.96 1.96 6.82
CA MET A 181 0.60 1.89 6.28
C MET A 181 -0.11 3.26 6.25
N HIS A 182 0.45 4.27 6.92
CA HIS A 182 -0.07 5.63 7.02
C HIS A 182 0.99 6.64 6.59
N GLY A 183 1.00 7.03 5.30
CA GLY A 183 1.92 8.03 4.77
C GLY A 183 3.13 7.44 4.04
N ASN A 184 4.19 8.20 3.95
CA ASN A 184 5.40 8.00 3.17
C ASN A 184 5.14 8.11 1.67
N VAL A 185 4.56 7.09 1.01
CA VAL A 185 4.06 7.17 -0.37
C VAL A 185 2.67 6.56 -0.47
N TRP A 186 1.82 7.12 -1.35
CA TRP A 186 0.61 6.45 -1.80
C TRP A 186 0.96 5.12 -2.44
N GLU A 187 0.11 4.11 -2.25
CA GLU A 187 0.35 2.77 -2.74
C GLU A 187 -0.69 2.36 -3.78
N TRP A 188 -0.23 1.98 -4.97
CA TRP A 188 -1.07 1.43 -6.01
C TRP A 188 -1.77 0.14 -5.54
N CYS A 189 -3.09 0.06 -5.83
CA CYS A 189 -3.88 -1.16 -5.72
C CYS A 189 -4.28 -1.68 -7.11
N GLN A 190 -4.76 -2.92 -7.15
CA GLN A 190 -5.17 -3.57 -8.39
C GLN A 190 -6.51 -3.02 -8.93
N ASP A 191 -7.34 -2.49 -8.04
CA ASP A 191 -8.73 -2.11 -8.30
C ASP A 191 -8.86 -0.89 -9.20
N ASP A 192 -9.93 -0.87 -9.98
CA ASP A 192 -10.41 0.32 -10.65
C ASP A 192 -11.00 1.31 -9.64
N TRP A 193 -11.01 2.61 -9.99
CA TRP A 193 -11.71 3.61 -9.20
C TRP A 193 -13.23 3.47 -9.33
N HIS A 194 -13.90 3.41 -8.19
CA HIS A 194 -15.36 3.47 -8.06
C HIS A 194 -15.77 4.59 -7.09
N ASN A 195 -16.83 5.34 -7.41
CA ASN A 195 -17.25 6.52 -6.64
C ASN A 195 -17.92 6.20 -5.30
N ASN A 196 -18.15 4.93 -5.00
CA ASN A 196 -18.68 4.41 -3.74
C ASN A 196 -18.45 2.90 -3.69
N TYR A 197 -18.93 2.23 -2.63
CA TYR A 197 -18.85 0.78 -2.47
C TYR A 197 -20.15 0.02 -2.81
N GLU A 198 -21.12 0.65 -3.48
CA GLU A 198 -22.34 -0.05 -3.94
C GLU A 198 -21.97 -1.12 -4.99
N GLY A 199 -22.22 -2.39 -4.66
CA GLY A 199 -21.89 -3.52 -5.52
C GLY A 199 -20.42 -3.96 -5.47
N ALA A 200 -19.62 -3.46 -4.52
CA ALA A 200 -18.25 -3.89 -4.32
C ALA A 200 -18.16 -5.40 -3.97
N PRO A 201 -17.11 -6.11 -4.40
CA PRO A 201 -16.85 -7.49 -3.98
C PRO A 201 -16.75 -7.60 -2.46
N THR A 202 -17.28 -8.71 -1.91
CA THR A 202 -17.22 -8.98 -0.47
C THR A 202 -16.30 -10.13 -0.10
N ASP A 203 -15.57 -10.66 -1.08
CA ASP A 203 -14.65 -11.80 -0.95
C ASP A 203 -13.17 -11.39 -0.95
N GLY A 204 -12.87 -10.08 -0.90
CA GLY A 204 -11.52 -9.55 -0.91
C GLY A 204 -10.87 -9.48 -2.30
N SER A 205 -11.56 -9.90 -3.36
CA SER A 205 -11.04 -9.78 -4.73
C SER A 205 -10.99 -8.32 -5.20
N ALA A 206 -10.10 -8.02 -6.15
CA ALA A 206 -10.02 -6.69 -6.75
C ALA A 206 -11.28 -6.35 -7.54
N TRP A 207 -11.80 -5.14 -7.33
CA TRP A 207 -12.97 -4.65 -8.02
C TRP A 207 -12.60 -4.06 -9.38
N LEU A 208 -12.70 -4.89 -10.41
CA LEU A 208 -12.41 -4.51 -11.78
C LEU A 208 -13.72 -4.22 -12.54
N SER A 209 -13.77 -3.09 -13.20
CA SER A 209 -14.90 -2.73 -14.05
C SER A 209 -14.84 -3.48 -15.38
N ASN A 210 -15.98 -3.99 -15.86
CA ASN A 210 -16.08 -4.61 -17.18
C ASN A 210 -15.96 -3.59 -18.34
N LYS A 211 -15.76 -2.31 -18.04
CA LYS A 211 -15.60 -1.25 -19.04
C LYS A 211 -14.12 -1.13 -19.40
N LYS A 212 -13.83 -1.22 -20.71
CA LYS A 212 -12.50 -0.96 -21.27
C LYS A 212 -11.96 0.46 -21.00
N ASP A 213 -12.78 1.32 -20.40
CA ASP A 213 -12.54 2.75 -20.18
C ASP A 213 -12.18 3.13 -18.74
N SER A 214 -11.96 2.16 -17.83
CA SER A 214 -11.43 2.50 -16.51
C SER A 214 -9.98 2.92 -16.63
N ASN A 215 -9.77 4.22 -16.72
CA ASN A 215 -8.43 4.83 -16.88
C ASN A 215 -7.84 5.27 -15.53
N ARG A 216 -8.41 4.80 -14.41
CA ARG A 216 -7.97 5.20 -13.05
C ARG A 216 -7.89 4.00 -12.12
N ARG A 217 -6.80 3.94 -11.38
CA ARG A 217 -6.54 2.92 -10.36
C ARG A 217 -6.52 3.52 -8.97
N LEU A 218 -6.84 2.71 -7.99
CA LEU A 218 -6.87 3.07 -6.58
C LEU A 218 -5.47 3.32 -6.03
N LEU A 219 -5.40 4.32 -5.14
CA LEU A 219 -4.26 4.66 -4.31
C LEU A 219 -4.68 4.67 -2.84
N ARG A 220 -3.88 4.11 -1.97
CA ARG A 220 -4.15 4.00 -0.53
C ARG A 220 -2.97 4.49 0.30
N GLY A 221 -3.22 4.89 1.55
CA GLY A 221 -2.21 5.12 2.58
C GLY A 221 -1.78 6.57 2.79
N GLY A 222 -1.98 7.46 1.84
CA GLY A 222 -1.44 8.83 1.92
C GLY A 222 0.04 8.90 1.59
N SER A 223 0.63 10.08 1.66
CA SER A 223 2.06 10.27 1.41
C SER A 223 2.67 11.37 2.29
N TRP A 224 3.99 11.52 2.21
CA TRP A 224 4.77 12.55 2.93
C TRP A 224 4.26 13.98 2.72
N TYR A 225 3.56 14.24 1.63
CA TYR A 225 3.07 15.57 1.24
C TYR A 225 1.67 15.89 1.75
N PHE A 226 0.85 14.88 2.02
CA PHE A 226 -0.56 15.05 2.37
C PHE A 226 -0.77 15.21 3.87
N SER A 227 -1.91 15.83 4.25
CA SER A 227 -2.33 15.93 5.64
C SER A 227 -2.68 14.56 6.23
N PRO A 228 -2.64 14.38 7.56
CA PRO A 228 -2.92 13.08 8.19
C PRO A 228 -4.33 12.55 7.89
N GLY A 229 -5.30 13.39 7.58
CA GLY A 229 -6.64 12.97 7.15
C GLY A 229 -6.63 12.12 5.88
N ASN A 230 -5.64 12.31 4.99
CA ASN A 230 -5.46 11.48 3.79
C ASN A 230 -4.73 10.17 4.08
N CYS A 231 -4.16 10.02 5.27
CA CYS A 231 -3.45 8.80 5.67
C CYS A 231 -4.34 7.83 6.49
N ARG A 232 -5.65 8.10 6.66
CA ARG A 232 -6.59 7.21 7.36
C ARG A 232 -6.68 5.84 6.68
N SER A 233 -6.99 4.82 7.44
CA SER A 233 -7.20 3.46 6.89
C SER A 233 -8.24 3.42 5.77
N ALA A 234 -9.33 4.19 5.89
CA ALA A 234 -10.41 4.25 4.91
C ALA A 234 -10.17 5.27 3.78
N SER A 235 -9.15 6.14 3.89
CA SER A 235 -8.91 7.18 2.89
C SER A 235 -8.56 6.57 1.53
N ARG A 236 -9.21 7.07 0.49
CA ARG A 236 -9.08 6.61 -0.89
C ARG A 236 -8.60 7.74 -1.78
N ASN A 237 -7.76 7.43 -2.73
CA ASN A 237 -7.38 8.31 -3.82
C ASN A 237 -7.26 7.51 -5.12
N ASN A 238 -7.04 8.15 -6.23
CA ASN A 238 -6.87 7.49 -7.51
C ASN A 238 -6.01 8.32 -8.46
N SER A 239 -5.41 7.65 -9.43
CA SER A 239 -4.72 8.33 -10.52
C SER A 239 -4.86 7.56 -11.84
N THR A 240 -4.45 8.17 -12.96
CA THR A 240 -4.40 7.48 -14.25
C THR A 240 -3.27 6.44 -14.25
N LEU A 241 -3.42 5.42 -15.08
CA LEU A 241 -2.51 4.26 -15.09
C LEU A 241 -1.07 4.61 -15.44
N ASP A 242 -0.86 5.66 -16.24
CA ASP A 242 0.46 6.13 -16.66
C ASP A 242 1.05 7.23 -15.75
N HIS A 243 0.26 7.71 -14.77
CA HIS A 243 0.73 8.77 -13.89
C HIS A 243 1.81 8.24 -12.95
N ASN A 244 2.86 9.04 -12.80
CA ASN A 244 3.90 8.83 -11.81
C ASN A 244 4.30 10.17 -11.19
N ASP A 245 4.59 10.17 -9.93
CA ASP A 245 5.17 11.30 -9.21
C ASP A 245 5.92 10.82 -7.95
N ASN A 246 6.59 11.73 -7.27
CA ASN A 246 7.37 11.42 -6.07
C ASN A 246 6.52 11.18 -4.80
N LEU A 247 5.22 11.03 -4.96
CA LEU A 247 4.25 10.73 -3.90
C LEU A 247 3.73 9.29 -3.99
N ILE A 248 3.99 8.57 -5.09
CA ILE A 248 3.35 7.28 -5.41
C ILE A 248 4.40 6.18 -5.58
N GLY A 249 4.23 5.12 -4.81
CA GLY A 249 4.93 3.85 -4.89
C GLY A 249 3.94 2.69 -4.75
N PHE A 250 4.35 1.58 -4.18
CA PHE A 250 3.49 0.41 -3.99
C PHE A 250 4.09 -0.58 -3.00
N ARG A 251 3.29 -1.55 -2.58
CA ARG A 251 3.75 -2.80 -1.96
C ARG A 251 3.19 -3.99 -2.70
N VAL A 252 3.78 -5.16 -2.51
CA VAL A 252 3.37 -6.39 -3.19
C VAL A 252 2.65 -7.34 -2.25
N VAL A 253 1.80 -8.18 -2.82
CA VAL A 253 1.22 -9.35 -2.16
C VAL A 253 1.59 -10.61 -2.93
N CYS A 254 1.60 -11.73 -2.20
CA CYS A 254 1.83 -13.05 -2.77
C CYS A 254 0.74 -14.01 -2.27
N SER A 255 0.13 -14.74 -3.21
CA SER A 255 -0.94 -15.73 -2.94
C SER A 255 -0.39 -17.14 -2.67
N GLY A 256 0.86 -17.27 -2.25
CA GLY A 256 1.51 -18.55 -2.02
C GLY A 256 0.82 -19.39 -0.93
N ALA A 257 0.69 -20.70 -1.16
CA ALA A 257 0.34 -21.64 -0.11
C ALA A 257 1.39 -21.57 1.00
N ALA A 258 0.95 -21.63 2.26
CA ALA A 258 1.82 -21.60 3.41
C ALA A 258 3.03 -22.52 3.18
N ARG A 259 4.22 -21.92 2.99
CA ARG A 259 5.47 -22.69 3.07
C ARG A 259 5.61 -23.09 4.54
N THR A 260 5.44 -24.38 4.82
CA THR A 260 5.67 -25.02 6.12
C THR A 260 7.16 -25.10 6.42
#